data_d628389af7f12193c155f5145a5a049b
#
_entry.id   d628389af7f12193c155f5145a5a049b
#
_cell.length_a   1.000
_cell.length_b   1.000
_cell.length_c   1.000
_cell.angle_alpha   90.00
_cell.angle_beta   90.00
_cell.angle_gamma   90.00
#
_symmetry.space_group_name_H-M   'P 1'
#
loop_
_entity.id
_entity.type
_entity.pdbx_description
1 polymer ?
#
loop_
_entity_poly.entity_id
_entity_poly.type
_entity_poly.pdbx_seq_one_letter_code
_entity_poly.pdbx_strand_id
1 'polypeptide(L)'
;MAVSFGLIDENPKNVRSKRGRKSFFTAEGKVALAFLKMYTGMSAPKLMEALNGNIHYQIFCGIMISPENHLTNYKLIDNILLELSKNLKIQSQQKILADAWKPYMKNLDTVYTDASCYESILRFPTDVKLLWEC
;
A
#
# COMPACT_ATOMS: atom_id res chain seq x y z
N MET A 1 9.88 11.77 15.44
CA MET A 1 11.09 11.56 14.62
C MET A 1 10.73 10.61 13.50
N ALA A 2 10.38 11.14 12.33
CA ALA A 2 10.19 10.32 11.14
C ALA A 2 11.58 10.03 10.58
N VAL A 3 12.03 8.81 10.74
CA VAL A 3 13.25 8.33 10.10
C VAL A 3 12.89 8.18 8.63
N SER A 4 13.43 9.05 7.77
CA SER A 4 13.32 8.91 6.32
C SER A 4 14.15 7.69 5.88
N PHE A 5 13.59 6.51 6.08
CA PHE A 5 14.13 5.32 5.47
C PHE A 5 13.94 5.47 3.95
N GLY A 6 14.99 5.40 3.16
CA GLY A 6 14.98 5.54 1.70
C GLY A 6 14.09 4.52 0.98
N LEU A 7 12.81 4.52 1.36
CA LEU A 7 11.75 3.64 0.87
C LEU A 7 11.31 3.97 -0.55
N ILE A 8 11.59 5.19 -0.98
CA ILE A 8 11.20 5.71 -2.29
C ILE A 8 12.47 6.17 -3.00
N ASP A 9 12.67 5.75 -4.24
CA ASP A 9 13.72 6.29 -5.08
C ASP A 9 13.41 7.76 -5.38
N GLU A 10 14.14 8.66 -4.75
CA GLU A 10 14.25 10.02 -5.23
C GLU A 10 15.14 9.98 -6.47
N ASN A 11 14.55 9.66 -7.61
CA ASN A 11 15.24 9.75 -8.89
C ASN A 11 15.60 11.22 -9.14
N PRO A 12 16.88 11.64 -9.12
CA PRO A 12 17.28 13.03 -9.27
C PRO A 12 16.89 13.60 -10.64
N LYS A 13 16.52 12.74 -11.61
CA LYS A 13 16.05 13.16 -12.93
C LYS A 13 14.59 13.64 -12.95
N ASN A 14 13.83 13.45 -11.87
CA ASN A 14 12.47 13.95 -11.71
C ASN A 14 12.39 15.05 -10.65
N VAL A 15 13.28 16.03 -10.72
CA VAL A 15 13.08 17.30 -10.00
C VAL A 15 11.86 17.94 -10.63
N ARG A 16 10.67 17.55 -10.15
CA ARG A 16 9.44 18.23 -10.47
C ARG A 16 9.68 19.70 -10.18
N SER A 17 9.55 20.54 -11.21
CA SER A 17 9.66 21.97 -11.03
C SER A 17 8.82 22.37 -9.83
N LYS A 18 9.33 23.25 -8.97
CA LYS A 18 8.59 23.75 -7.77
C LYS A 18 7.30 24.49 -8.14
N ARG A 19 6.96 24.54 -9.43
CA ARG A 19 5.75 25.13 -10.01
C ARG A 19 4.69 24.04 -10.11
N GLY A 20 3.66 24.14 -9.29
CA GLY A 20 2.52 23.21 -9.30
C GLY A 20 1.83 23.15 -7.95
N ARG A 21 0.57 22.69 -7.94
CA ARG A 21 -0.18 22.44 -6.71
C ARG A 21 0.55 21.37 -5.88
N LYS A 22 0.77 21.65 -4.60
CA LYS A 22 1.34 20.67 -3.68
C LYS A 22 0.48 19.41 -3.66
N SER A 23 1.11 18.25 -3.64
CA SER A 23 0.40 16.98 -3.45
C SER A 23 -0.35 17.01 -2.11
N PHE A 24 -1.58 16.54 -2.11
CA PHE A 24 -2.38 16.44 -0.89
C PHE A 24 -1.77 15.45 0.11
N PHE A 25 -1.22 14.35 -0.38
CA PHE A 25 -0.51 13.36 0.44
C PHE A 25 1.00 13.61 0.37
N THR A 26 1.65 13.51 1.54
CA THR A 26 3.11 13.38 1.62
C THR A 26 3.55 12.01 1.11
N ALA A 27 4.86 11.81 0.90
CA ALA A 27 5.38 10.49 0.50
C ALA A 27 5.03 9.41 1.54
N GLU A 28 5.19 9.73 2.82
CA GLU A 28 4.83 8.85 3.94
C GLU A 28 3.32 8.59 3.98
N GLY A 29 2.51 9.63 3.77
CA GLY A 29 1.05 9.51 3.73
C GLY A 29 0.55 8.62 2.58
N LYS A 30 1.24 8.61 1.45
CA LYS A 30 0.93 7.68 0.34
C LYS A 30 1.19 6.22 0.73
N VAL A 31 2.31 5.95 1.41
CA VAL A 31 2.63 4.61 1.91
C VAL A 31 1.62 4.18 2.97
N ALA A 32 1.28 5.07 3.91
CA ALA A 32 0.27 4.80 4.93
C ALA A 32 -1.10 4.49 4.31
N LEU A 33 -1.49 5.24 3.27
CA LEU A 33 -2.74 5.01 2.54
C LEU A 33 -2.75 3.65 1.84
N ALA A 34 -1.64 3.25 1.22
CA ALA A 34 -1.50 1.94 0.60
C ALA A 34 -1.64 0.82 1.64
N PHE A 35 -0.98 0.98 2.80
CA PHE A 35 -1.09 0.05 3.90
C PHE A 35 -2.52 -0.05 4.42
N LEU A 36 -3.19 1.08 4.60
CA LEU A 36 -4.58 1.14 5.05
C LEU A 36 -5.52 0.42 4.07
N LYS A 37 -5.31 0.61 2.76
CA LYS A 37 -6.10 -0.08 1.73
C LYS A 37 -5.91 -1.60 1.78
N MET A 38 -4.69 -2.07 1.94
CA MET A 38 -4.38 -3.50 2.04
C MET A 38 -4.96 -4.11 3.32
N TYR A 39 -4.83 -3.40 4.44
CA TYR A 39 -5.32 -3.84 5.75
C TYR A 39 -6.84 -3.93 5.80
N THR A 40 -7.53 -2.94 5.26
CA THR A 40 -9.01 -2.88 5.30
C THR A 40 -9.69 -3.70 4.21
N GLY A 41 -9.00 -4.01 3.11
CA GLY A 41 -9.58 -4.69 1.95
C GLY A 41 -10.68 -3.89 1.24
N MET A 42 -10.86 -2.61 1.59
CA MET A 42 -11.92 -1.78 1.02
C MET A 42 -11.65 -1.44 -0.44
N SER A 43 -12.71 -1.28 -1.23
CA SER A 43 -12.60 -0.69 -2.57
C SER A 43 -12.18 0.78 -2.49
N ALA A 44 -11.60 1.33 -3.55
CA ALA A 44 -11.13 2.73 -3.56
C ALA A 44 -12.24 3.75 -3.22
N PRO A 45 -13.48 3.62 -3.74
CA PRO A 45 -14.57 4.50 -3.33
C PRO A 45 -14.91 4.42 -1.84
N LYS A 46 -15.04 3.20 -1.29
CA LYS A 46 -15.33 2.99 0.12
C LYS A 46 -14.22 3.50 1.04
N LEU A 47 -12.96 3.32 0.64
CA LEU A 47 -11.84 3.84 1.40
C LEU A 47 -11.82 5.38 1.39
N MET A 48 -12.18 6.01 0.27
CA MET A 48 -12.28 7.45 0.17
C MET A 48 -13.39 8.01 1.08
N GLU A 49 -14.54 7.35 1.11
CA GLU A 49 -15.63 7.69 2.00
C GLU A 49 -15.21 7.52 3.48
N ALA A 50 -14.57 6.42 3.80
CA ALA A 50 -14.04 6.17 5.14
C ALA A 50 -12.98 7.19 5.56
N LEU A 51 -12.09 7.62 4.66
CA LEU A 51 -11.13 8.70 4.92
C LEU A 51 -11.82 10.04 5.23
N ASN A 52 -12.88 10.37 4.50
CA ASN A 52 -13.62 11.59 4.76
C ASN A 52 -14.32 11.58 6.14
N GLY A 53 -14.81 10.41 6.56
CA GLY A 53 -15.59 10.28 7.80
C GLY A 53 -14.78 9.89 9.04
N ASN A 54 -13.57 9.36 8.90
CA ASN A 54 -12.81 8.81 10.01
C ASN A 54 -11.52 9.57 10.28
N ILE A 55 -11.50 10.32 11.38
CA ILE A 55 -10.33 11.10 11.81
C ILE A 55 -9.10 10.23 12.08
N HIS A 56 -9.27 9.00 12.56
CA HIS A 56 -8.14 8.11 12.83
C HIS A 56 -7.42 7.70 11.54
N TYR A 57 -8.17 7.46 10.46
CA TYR A 57 -7.59 7.19 9.14
C TYR A 57 -6.87 8.41 8.58
N GLN A 58 -7.42 9.60 8.82
CA GLN A 58 -6.79 10.85 8.41
C GLN A 58 -5.45 11.06 9.14
N ILE A 59 -5.44 10.88 10.46
CA ILE A 59 -4.23 10.99 11.29
C ILE A 59 -3.20 9.96 10.86
N PHE A 60 -3.61 8.72 10.62
CA PHE A 60 -2.72 7.64 10.16
C PHE A 60 -2.06 7.97 8.82
N CYS A 61 -2.80 8.59 7.91
CA CYS A 61 -2.27 9.05 6.61
C CYS A 61 -1.57 10.40 6.67
N GLY A 62 -1.49 11.04 7.84
CA GLY A 62 -0.88 12.36 8.02
C GLY A 62 -1.59 13.48 7.26
N ILE A 63 -2.90 13.39 7.11
CA ILE A 63 -3.74 14.37 6.42
C ILE A 63 -4.82 14.90 7.36
N MET A 64 -5.37 16.07 7.01
CA MET A 64 -6.55 16.61 7.65
C MET A 64 -7.52 17.03 6.55
N ILE A 65 -8.72 16.49 6.59
CA ILE A 65 -9.77 16.79 5.62
C ILE A 65 -10.80 17.68 6.33
N SER A 66 -11.02 18.88 5.78
CA SER A 66 -12.06 19.75 6.29
C SER A 66 -13.44 19.17 5.96
N PRO A 67 -14.42 19.29 6.89
CA PRO A 67 -15.79 18.86 6.62
C PRO A 67 -16.45 19.52 5.40
N GLU A 68 -15.97 20.70 5.03
CA GLU A 68 -16.47 21.46 3.87
C GLU A 68 -15.83 21.02 2.54
N ASN A 69 -14.64 20.40 2.60
CA ASN A 69 -13.85 20.04 1.43
C ASN A 69 -13.55 18.55 1.37
N HIS A 70 -14.58 17.74 1.22
CA HIS A 70 -14.44 16.31 1.08
C HIS A 70 -13.65 15.91 -0.17
N LEU A 71 -12.86 14.86 -0.03
CA LEU A 71 -12.20 14.22 -1.16
C LEU A 71 -13.23 13.39 -1.94
N THR A 72 -13.46 13.74 -3.20
CA THR A 72 -14.43 13.04 -4.06
C THR A 72 -13.78 12.15 -5.11
N ASN A 73 -12.52 12.43 -5.45
CA ASN A 73 -11.84 11.70 -6.51
C ASN A 73 -11.20 10.41 -6.00
N TYR A 74 -11.95 9.31 -6.03
CA TYR A 74 -11.47 7.97 -5.63
C TYR A 74 -10.33 7.44 -6.51
N LYS A 75 -10.20 7.89 -7.77
CA LYS A 75 -9.09 7.54 -8.65
C LYS A 75 -7.73 8.00 -8.11
N LEU A 76 -7.74 8.96 -7.18
CA LEU A 76 -6.52 9.39 -6.49
C LEU A 76 -5.86 8.24 -5.74
N ILE A 77 -6.63 7.36 -5.11
CA ILE A 77 -6.12 6.20 -4.38
C ILE A 77 -5.43 5.24 -5.34
N ASP A 78 -6.08 4.90 -6.45
CA ASP A 78 -5.52 3.97 -7.44
C ASP A 78 -4.26 4.54 -8.10
N ASN A 79 -4.25 5.85 -8.38
CA ASN A 79 -3.07 6.53 -8.92
C ASN A 79 -1.88 6.51 -7.94
N ILE A 80 -2.15 6.70 -6.64
CA ILE A 80 -1.12 6.62 -5.59
C ILE A 80 -0.55 5.20 -5.51
N LEU A 81 -1.41 4.18 -5.55
CA LEU A 81 -0.96 2.79 -5.54
C LEU A 81 -0.11 2.45 -6.77
N LEU A 82 -0.52 2.93 -7.94
CA LEU A 82 0.23 2.75 -9.19
C LEU A 82 1.59 3.47 -9.13
N GLU A 83 1.63 4.69 -8.58
CA GLU A 83 2.87 5.44 -8.37
C GLU A 83 3.81 4.68 -7.43
N LEU A 84 3.29 4.19 -6.30
CA LEU A 84 4.05 3.42 -5.33
C LEU A 84 4.55 2.10 -5.92
N SER A 85 3.74 1.37 -6.66
CA SER A 85 4.15 0.09 -7.26
C SER A 85 5.34 0.22 -8.20
N LYS A 86 5.51 1.39 -8.84
CA LYS A 86 6.63 1.69 -9.72
C LYS A 86 7.90 2.15 -8.98
N ASN A 87 7.72 2.80 -7.83
CA ASN A 87 8.80 3.50 -7.13
C ASN A 87 9.24 2.80 -5.84
N LEU A 88 8.50 1.80 -5.37
CA LEU A 88 8.77 1.12 -4.12
C LEU A 88 9.88 0.08 -4.28
N LYS A 89 10.94 0.23 -3.49
CA LYS A 89 12.04 -0.75 -3.41
C LYS A 89 11.67 -1.85 -2.41
N ILE A 90 11.14 -2.96 -2.91
CA ILE A 90 10.72 -4.11 -2.09
C ILE A 90 11.87 -4.64 -1.24
N GLN A 91 13.08 -4.72 -1.82
CA GLN A 91 14.27 -5.21 -1.11
C GLN A 91 14.63 -4.33 0.10
N SER A 92 14.49 -3.00 -0.02
CA SER A 92 14.74 -2.09 1.10
C SER A 92 13.72 -2.28 2.23
N GLN A 93 12.46 -2.51 1.88
CA GLN A 93 11.41 -2.80 2.88
C GLN A 93 11.64 -4.12 3.58
N GLN A 94 11.99 -5.18 2.84
CA GLN A 94 12.33 -6.48 3.41
C GLN A 94 13.51 -6.38 4.37
N LYS A 95 14.53 -5.59 4.02
CA LYS A 95 15.68 -5.35 4.89
C LYS A 95 15.28 -4.67 6.19
N ILE A 96 14.46 -3.61 6.12
CA ILE A 96 13.98 -2.89 7.31
C ILE A 96 13.17 -3.83 8.22
N LEU A 97 12.28 -4.64 7.64
CA LEU A 97 11.50 -5.62 8.39
C LEU A 97 12.41 -6.68 9.03
N ALA A 98 13.37 -7.21 8.28
CA ALA A 98 14.32 -8.19 8.78
C ALA A 98 15.17 -7.63 9.93
N ASP A 99 15.66 -6.39 9.79
CA ASP A 99 16.45 -5.72 10.84
C ASP A 99 15.59 -5.45 12.09
N ALA A 100 14.32 -5.08 11.92
CA ALA A 100 13.39 -4.87 13.03
C ALA A 100 13.02 -6.19 13.75
N TRP A 101 12.90 -7.29 13.04
CA TRP A 101 12.55 -8.60 13.61
C TRP A 101 13.74 -9.37 14.19
N LYS A 102 14.95 -9.08 13.70
CA LYS A 102 16.18 -9.77 14.13
C LYS A 102 16.33 -9.93 15.64
N PRO A 103 16.03 -8.93 16.49
CA PRO A 103 16.12 -9.09 17.95
C PRO A 103 15.15 -10.14 18.52
N TYR A 104 14.05 -10.41 17.82
CA TYR A 104 13.00 -11.34 18.26
C TYR A 104 13.14 -12.73 17.64
N MET A 105 14.00 -12.87 16.65
CA MET A 105 14.25 -14.17 16.00
C MET A 105 15.17 -15.03 16.88
N LYS A 106 14.65 -16.18 17.28
CA LYS A 106 15.42 -17.24 17.94
C LYS A 106 15.78 -18.27 16.87
N ASN A 107 16.99 -18.79 16.87
CA ASN A 107 17.45 -19.81 15.93
C ASN A 107 17.50 -19.34 14.45
N LEU A 108 18.37 -18.38 14.19
CA LEU A 108 18.61 -17.87 12.82
C LEU A 108 19.24 -18.91 11.87
N ASP A 109 19.73 -20.04 12.42
CA ASP A 109 20.37 -21.11 11.66
C ASP A 109 19.36 -22.07 11.01
N THR A 110 18.07 -21.94 11.35
CA THR A 110 17.02 -22.82 10.83
C THR A 110 16.05 -22.04 9.98
N VAL A 111 15.96 -22.37 8.70
CA VAL A 111 14.99 -21.79 7.76
C VAL A 111 13.90 -22.81 7.50
N TYR A 112 12.66 -22.45 7.82
CA TYR A 112 11.49 -23.23 7.46
C TYR A 112 10.95 -22.67 6.14
N THR A 113 10.93 -23.49 5.10
CA THR A 113 10.29 -23.16 3.83
C THR A 113 9.02 -23.97 3.71
N ASP A 114 7.90 -23.29 3.56
CA ASP A 114 6.62 -23.90 3.23
C ASP A 114 6.27 -23.60 1.79
N ALA A 115 5.80 -24.61 1.07
CA ALA A 115 5.33 -24.48 -0.30
C ALA A 115 3.86 -24.06 -0.25
N SER A 116 3.58 -22.78 -0.43
CA SER A 116 2.22 -22.28 -0.57
C SER A 116 1.77 -22.42 -2.02
N CYS A 117 0.81 -23.30 -2.25
CA CYS A 117 0.11 -23.36 -3.54
C CYS A 117 -0.96 -22.26 -3.55
N TYR A 118 -0.73 -21.18 -4.30
CA TYR A 118 -1.80 -20.26 -4.63
C TYR A 118 -2.67 -20.85 -5.72
N GLU A 119 -3.95 -21.03 -5.44
CA GLU A 119 -4.88 -21.38 -6.50
C GLU A 119 -4.86 -20.28 -7.56
N SER A 120 -4.52 -20.64 -8.79
CA SER A 120 -4.64 -19.72 -9.93
C SER A 120 -6.09 -19.30 -10.08
N ILE A 121 -6.34 -17.99 -10.25
CA ILE A 121 -7.67 -17.45 -10.55
C ILE A 121 -8.19 -18.05 -11.89
N LEU A 122 -7.28 -18.43 -12.78
CA LEU A 122 -7.59 -19.18 -13.99
C LEU A 122 -7.66 -20.68 -13.64
N ARG A 123 -8.81 -21.11 -13.20
CA ARG A 123 -9.11 -22.54 -13.13
C ARG A 123 -9.42 -23.06 -14.54
N PHE A 124 -8.67 -24.05 -14.97
CA PHE A 124 -9.07 -24.79 -16.15
C PHE A 124 -10.44 -25.42 -15.89
N PRO A 125 -11.44 -25.15 -16.75
CA PRO A 125 -12.72 -25.81 -16.63
C PRO A 125 -12.51 -27.31 -16.90
N THR A 126 -12.64 -28.12 -15.87
CA THR A 126 -12.75 -29.56 -16.03
C THR A 126 -14.24 -29.90 -16.29
N ASP A 127 -14.50 -30.84 -17.16
CA ASP A 127 -15.87 -31.25 -17.49
C ASP A 127 -16.72 -31.57 -16.25
N VAL A 128 -16.10 -32.14 -15.23
CA VAL A 128 -16.75 -32.44 -13.93
C VAL A 128 -17.21 -31.18 -13.23
N LYS A 129 -16.44 -30.08 -13.32
CA LYS A 129 -16.75 -28.83 -12.65
C LYS A 129 -17.83 -28.03 -13.38
N LEU A 130 -17.82 -28.07 -14.70
CA LEU A 130 -18.91 -27.50 -15.52
C LEU A 130 -20.25 -28.15 -15.22
N LEU A 131 -20.25 -29.48 -14.97
CA LEU A 131 -21.46 -30.22 -14.56
C LEU A 131 -21.95 -29.88 -13.16
N TRP A 132 -21.09 -29.40 -12.25
CA TRP A 132 -21.46 -28.99 -10.90
C TRP A 132 -21.96 -27.54 -10.79
N GLU A 133 -21.58 -26.70 -11.76
CA GLU A 133 -21.96 -25.27 -11.77
C GLU A 133 -23.21 -24.99 -12.66
N CYS A 134 -23.74 -26.00 -13.36
CA CYS A 134 -25.03 -25.95 -14.06
C CYS A 134 -26.19 -26.41 -13.16
#